data_250de20d3c27ee0232ef02ab6d7075c4
#
_entry.id   250de20d3c27ee0232ef02ab6d7075c4
#
_cell.length_a   1.000
_cell.length_b   1.000
_cell.length_c   1.000
_cell.angle_alpha   90.00
_cell.angle_beta   90.00
_cell.angle_gamma   90.00
#
_symmetry.space_group_name_H-M   'P 1'
#
loop_
_entity.id
_entity.type
_entity.pdbx_description
1 polymer ?
#
loop_
_entity_poly.entity_id
_entity_poly.type
_entity_poly.pdbx_seq_one_letter_code
_entity_poly.pdbx_strand_id
1 'polypeptide(L)'
;MHQRKGKKILIYFFLLLLVGSINNIGLSNLNFKEIDNINVVGLNDYENVILLQKIKDLNLGNIFLINKKEIINLINQNTLVEKYNISKKYPSSLDVNIQKTKFLARINNNGKVFLVGSNGKLSKNDFSNNELPFIFGKPDINEFLNFKKIIDQSKFPYNEITNLYFFPSKRWDLELRNNRIIKLSQNFTKESLELVLEFLHDNDFKDNKIVDARIKNQIILND
;
A
#
# COMPACT_ATOMS: atom_id res chain seq x y z
N MET A 1 -34.81 -45.10 -19.37
CA MET A 1 -35.51 -45.20 -18.05
C MET A 1 -34.61 -45.47 -16.85
N HIS A 2 -33.26 -45.26 -16.96
CA HIS A 2 -32.29 -45.53 -15.90
C HIS A 2 -31.91 -44.32 -15.01
N GLN A 3 -32.20 -43.09 -15.43
CA GLN A 3 -31.76 -41.88 -14.69
C GLN A 3 -32.59 -41.56 -13.42
N ARG A 4 -33.80 -42.08 -13.28
CA ARG A 4 -34.66 -41.80 -12.09
C ARG A 4 -34.27 -42.58 -10.83
N LYS A 5 -33.62 -43.74 -10.97
CA LYS A 5 -33.22 -44.59 -9.82
C LYS A 5 -32.02 -44.00 -9.08
N GLY A 6 -31.02 -43.45 -9.81
CA GLY A 6 -29.83 -42.85 -9.21
C GLY A 6 -30.10 -41.61 -8.34
N LYS A 7 -31.05 -40.74 -8.77
CA LYS A 7 -31.46 -39.57 -7.97
C LYS A 7 -32.12 -39.94 -6.64
N LYS A 8 -32.95 -40.96 -6.65
CA LYS A 8 -33.60 -41.44 -5.41
C LYS A 8 -32.59 -42.07 -4.45
N ILE A 9 -31.64 -42.84 -4.94
CA ILE A 9 -30.57 -43.43 -4.12
C ILE A 9 -29.73 -42.32 -3.47
N LEU A 10 -29.37 -41.27 -4.22
CA LEU A 10 -28.60 -40.13 -3.74
C LEU A 10 -29.37 -39.34 -2.66
N ILE A 11 -30.70 -39.17 -2.82
CA ILE A 11 -31.55 -38.53 -1.81
C ILE A 11 -31.60 -39.34 -0.53
N TYR A 12 -31.78 -40.68 -0.61
CA TYR A 12 -31.81 -41.56 0.57
C TYR A 12 -30.45 -41.62 1.25
N PHE A 13 -29.35 -41.61 0.50
CA PHE A 13 -28.00 -41.55 1.05
C PHE A 13 -27.77 -40.23 1.81
N PHE A 14 -28.24 -39.10 1.25
CA PHE A 14 -28.16 -37.80 1.89
C PHE A 14 -29.06 -37.72 3.14
N LEU A 15 -30.25 -38.27 3.11
CA LEU A 15 -31.15 -38.42 4.25
C LEU A 15 -30.54 -39.30 5.36
N LEU A 16 -29.88 -40.38 5.01
CA LEU A 16 -29.19 -41.26 5.97
C LEU A 16 -28.02 -40.56 6.64
N LEU A 17 -27.23 -39.79 5.89
CA LEU A 17 -26.19 -38.95 6.42
C LEU A 17 -26.75 -37.87 7.36
N LEU A 18 -27.87 -37.26 6.99
CA LEU A 18 -28.53 -36.21 7.80
C LEU A 18 -29.05 -36.79 9.12
N VAL A 19 -29.77 -37.91 9.09
CA VAL A 19 -30.28 -38.59 10.29
C VAL A 19 -29.13 -39.10 11.16
N GLY A 20 -28.07 -39.66 10.56
CA GLY A 20 -26.89 -40.14 11.28
C GLY A 20 -26.10 -38.99 11.93
N SER A 21 -26.11 -37.78 11.33
CA SER A 21 -25.41 -36.61 11.88
C SER A 21 -26.20 -35.92 12.99
N ILE A 22 -27.55 -35.86 12.88
CA ILE A 22 -28.39 -35.13 13.86
C ILE A 22 -28.45 -35.88 15.21
N ASN A 23 -28.37 -37.20 15.22
CA ASN A 23 -28.46 -38.01 16.42
C ASN A 23 -27.10 -38.46 16.99
N ASN A 24 -26.01 -37.95 16.43
CA ASN A 24 -24.67 -38.34 16.86
C ASN A 24 -24.19 -37.43 17.99
N ILE A 25 -24.30 -37.92 19.25
CA ILE A 25 -23.83 -37.24 20.46
C ILE A 25 -22.33 -36.86 20.36
N GLY A 26 -21.54 -37.65 19.60
CA GLY A 26 -20.13 -37.33 19.35
C GLY A 26 -19.92 -36.12 18.46
N LEU A 27 -20.85 -35.81 17.54
CA LEU A 27 -20.81 -34.61 16.70
C LEU A 27 -21.28 -33.37 17.45
N SER A 28 -22.21 -33.50 18.40
CA SER A 28 -22.67 -32.38 19.24
C SER A 28 -21.61 -31.94 20.25
N ASN A 29 -20.66 -32.82 20.60
CA ASN A 29 -19.55 -32.55 21.51
C ASN A 29 -18.21 -32.24 20.79
N LEU A 30 -18.25 -31.92 19.50
CA LEU A 30 -17.06 -31.45 18.79
C LEU A 30 -16.64 -30.08 19.33
N ASN A 31 -15.81 -30.09 20.37
CA ASN A 31 -15.08 -28.90 20.80
C ASN A 31 -14.01 -28.61 19.75
N PHE A 32 -14.34 -27.73 18.80
CA PHE A 32 -13.34 -27.23 17.87
C PHE A 32 -12.28 -26.45 18.66
N LYS A 33 -11.03 -26.86 18.47
CA LYS A 33 -9.90 -26.21 19.12
C LYS A 33 -9.88 -24.71 18.78
N GLU A 34 -9.70 -23.88 19.79
CA GLU A 34 -9.47 -22.44 19.60
C GLU A 34 -8.18 -22.21 18.81
N ILE A 35 -8.08 -21.03 18.21
CA ILE A 35 -6.86 -20.62 17.50
C ILE A 35 -5.77 -20.41 18.54
N ASP A 36 -4.77 -21.29 18.55
CA ASP A 36 -3.66 -21.30 19.47
C ASP A 36 -2.37 -20.73 18.86
N ASN A 37 -2.27 -20.76 17.55
CA ASN A 37 -1.09 -20.26 16.84
C ASN A 37 -1.47 -19.22 15.78
N ILE A 38 -0.99 -17.98 15.99
CA ILE A 38 -1.14 -16.88 15.04
C ILE A 38 0.27 -16.44 14.65
N ASN A 39 0.57 -16.48 13.35
CA ASN A 39 1.82 -16.04 12.79
C ASN A 39 1.60 -14.77 11.96
N VAL A 40 2.36 -13.70 12.27
CA VAL A 40 2.32 -12.42 11.56
C VAL A 40 3.72 -12.12 11.04
N VAL A 41 3.85 -11.95 9.75
CA VAL A 41 5.14 -11.69 9.09
C VAL A 41 5.00 -10.61 7.99
N GLY A 42 6.11 -9.93 7.70
CA GLY A 42 6.21 -8.99 6.57
C GLY A 42 6.43 -7.53 6.95
N LEU A 43 6.27 -7.17 8.24
CA LEU A 43 6.76 -5.92 8.81
C LEU A 43 8.14 -6.14 9.47
N ASN A 44 8.66 -5.14 10.20
CA ASN A 44 9.79 -5.38 11.09
C ASN A 44 9.35 -6.18 12.34
N ASP A 45 10.31 -6.72 13.09
CA ASP A 45 10.02 -7.62 14.23
C ASP A 45 9.13 -6.94 15.28
N TYR A 46 9.42 -5.69 15.63
CA TYR A 46 8.64 -4.92 16.59
C TYR A 46 7.19 -4.71 16.15
N GLU A 47 6.98 -4.31 14.90
CA GLU A 47 5.64 -4.07 14.33
C GLU A 47 4.85 -5.37 14.15
N ASN A 48 5.53 -6.47 13.78
CA ASN A 48 4.91 -7.79 13.72
C ASN A 48 4.38 -8.22 15.08
N VAL A 49 5.17 -8.02 16.16
CA VAL A 49 4.76 -8.36 17.54
C VAL A 49 3.57 -7.51 17.99
N ILE A 50 3.59 -6.20 17.72
CA ILE A 50 2.45 -5.32 18.06
C ILE A 50 1.18 -5.76 17.33
N LEU A 51 1.27 -6.06 16.03
CA LEU A 51 0.12 -6.47 15.25
C LEU A 51 -0.39 -7.86 15.69
N LEU A 52 0.52 -8.79 15.97
CA LEU A 52 0.19 -10.10 16.54
C LEU A 52 -0.59 -9.97 17.85
N GLN A 53 -0.12 -9.11 18.76
CA GLN A 53 -0.81 -8.90 20.04
C GLN A 53 -2.22 -8.35 19.83
N LYS A 54 -2.38 -7.35 18.98
CA LYS A 54 -3.69 -6.78 18.64
C LYS A 54 -4.65 -7.81 18.02
N ILE A 55 -4.12 -8.75 17.20
CA ILE A 55 -4.95 -9.82 16.63
C ILE A 55 -5.34 -10.84 17.69
N LYS A 56 -4.44 -11.18 18.63
CA LYS A 56 -4.75 -12.06 19.76
C LYS A 56 -5.82 -11.48 20.67
N ASP A 57 -5.80 -10.17 20.91
CA ASP A 57 -6.76 -9.46 21.76
C ASP A 57 -8.20 -9.49 21.19
N LEU A 58 -8.37 -9.84 19.90
CA LEU A 58 -9.69 -10.03 19.28
C LEU A 58 -10.43 -11.30 19.75
N ASN A 59 -9.76 -12.22 20.46
CA ASN A 59 -10.34 -13.48 20.96
C ASN A 59 -11.12 -14.24 19.89
N LEU A 60 -10.45 -14.60 18.80
CA LEU A 60 -11.03 -15.06 17.53
C LEU A 60 -11.81 -16.38 17.59
N GLY A 61 -11.76 -17.11 18.72
CA GLY A 61 -12.41 -18.40 18.90
C GLY A 61 -11.81 -19.51 18.03
N ASN A 62 -12.64 -20.33 17.41
CA ASN A 62 -12.14 -21.42 16.58
C ASN A 62 -11.99 -21.02 15.10
N ILE A 63 -11.08 -21.72 14.39
CA ILE A 63 -10.71 -21.38 13.02
C ILE A 63 -11.83 -21.54 11.99
N PHE A 64 -12.85 -22.36 12.27
CA PHE A 64 -13.97 -22.61 11.36
C PHE A 64 -14.94 -21.42 11.34
N LEU A 65 -15.19 -20.82 12.52
CA LEU A 65 -16.14 -19.73 12.73
C LEU A 65 -15.51 -18.33 12.72
N ILE A 66 -14.19 -18.23 12.52
CA ILE A 66 -13.47 -16.96 12.58
C ILE A 66 -14.09 -15.88 11.66
N ASN A 67 -14.38 -14.73 12.25
CA ASN A 67 -14.78 -13.53 11.51
C ASN A 67 -13.55 -12.76 11.03
N LYS A 68 -13.15 -12.97 9.79
CA LYS A 68 -12.00 -12.26 9.21
C LYS A 68 -12.17 -10.73 9.13
N LYS A 69 -13.40 -10.20 9.21
CA LYS A 69 -13.65 -8.75 9.06
C LYS A 69 -12.95 -7.93 10.14
N GLU A 70 -12.91 -8.42 11.37
CA GLU A 70 -12.24 -7.73 12.49
C GLU A 70 -10.74 -7.63 12.27
N ILE A 71 -10.11 -8.74 11.86
CA ILE A 71 -8.68 -8.77 11.51
C ILE A 71 -8.39 -7.84 10.34
N ILE A 72 -9.22 -7.86 9.31
CA ILE A 72 -9.10 -6.99 8.12
C ILE A 72 -9.18 -5.51 8.54
N ASN A 73 -10.14 -5.15 9.38
CA ASN A 73 -10.28 -3.78 9.87
C ASN A 73 -9.05 -3.33 10.65
N LEU A 74 -8.52 -4.19 11.51
CA LEU A 74 -7.32 -3.91 12.29
C LEU A 74 -6.09 -3.74 11.40
N ILE A 75 -5.91 -4.61 10.40
CA ILE A 75 -4.82 -4.51 9.43
C ILE A 75 -4.96 -3.24 8.58
N ASN A 76 -6.17 -2.91 8.14
CA ASN A 76 -6.42 -1.72 7.32
C ASN A 76 -6.18 -0.40 8.07
N GLN A 77 -6.24 -0.37 9.39
CA GLN A 77 -5.88 0.79 10.21
C GLN A 77 -4.36 0.99 10.31
N ASN A 78 -3.57 -0.05 10.05
CA ASN A 78 -2.12 0.06 10.11
C ASN A 78 -1.59 0.78 8.86
N THR A 79 -0.84 1.87 9.07
CA THR A 79 -0.30 2.71 8.00
C THR A 79 0.88 2.07 7.26
N LEU A 80 1.49 1.05 7.84
CA LEU A 80 2.64 0.36 7.26
C LEU A 80 2.26 -0.75 6.28
N VAL A 81 0.97 -1.11 6.20
CA VAL A 81 0.50 -2.22 5.38
C VAL A 81 0.11 -1.73 3.99
N GLU A 82 0.78 -2.27 2.97
CA GLU A 82 0.44 -2.10 1.55
C GLU A 82 -0.59 -3.13 1.11
N LYS A 83 -0.26 -4.41 1.32
CA LYS A 83 -1.12 -5.55 1.00
C LYS A 83 -1.01 -6.60 2.09
N TYR A 84 -2.00 -7.46 2.17
CA TYR A 84 -1.98 -8.57 3.12
C TYR A 84 -2.67 -9.80 2.54
N ASN A 85 -2.32 -10.96 3.09
CA ASN A 85 -3.00 -12.22 2.86
C ASN A 85 -3.24 -12.93 4.19
N ILE A 86 -4.49 -13.37 4.45
CA ILE A 86 -4.89 -14.08 5.66
C ILE A 86 -5.28 -15.48 5.27
N SER A 87 -4.51 -16.47 5.71
CA SER A 87 -4.74 -17.89 5.44
C SER A 87 -4.97 -18.70 6.70
N LYS A 88 -5.99 -19.55 6.67
CA LYS A 88 -6.30 -20.51 7.73
C LYS A 88 -5.43 -21.74 7.54
N LYS A 89 -4.75 -22.19 8.59
CA LYS A 89 -4.03 -23.48 8.66
C LYS A 89 -4.71 -24.35 9.69
N TYR A 90 -5.46 -25.31 9.22
CA TYR A 90 -6.17 -26.24 10.10
C TYR A 90 -5.19 -27.11 10.90
N PRO A 91 -5.52 -27.49 12.15
CA PRO A 91 -6.83 -27.29 12.80
C PRO A 91 -6.97 -25.95 13.54
N SER A 92 -5.92 -25.22 13.88
CA SER A 92 -5.98 -24.14 14.88
C SER A 92 -4.96 -23.00 14.65
N SER A 93 -4.44 -22.87 13.43
CA SER A 93 -3.42 -21.84 13.13
C SER A 93 -3.89 -20.82 12.08
N LEU A 94 -3.46 -19.56 12.25
CA LEU A 94 -3.75 -18.46 11.34
C LEU A 94 -2.45 -17.79 10.89
N ASP A 95 -2.22 -17.71 9.59
CA ASP A 95 -1.10 -16.95 9.02
C ASP A 95 -1.59 -15.63 8.44
N VAL A 96 -0.92 -14.55 8.84
CA VAL A 96 -1.11 -13.20 8.31
C VAL A 96 0.20 -12.74 7.67
N ASN A 97 0.23 -12.77 6.35
CA ASN A 97 1.38 -12.31 5.56
C ASN A 97 1.14 -10.89 5.08
N ILE A 98 2.06 -9.99 5.36
CA ILE A 98 1.95 -8.56 5.08
C ILE A 98 3.04 -8.16 4.10
N GLN A 99 2.66 -7.35 3.12
CA GLN A 99 3.59 -6.58 2.32
C GLN A 99 3.66 -5.17 2.90
N LYS A 100 4.85 -4.75 3.33
CA LYS A 100 5.08 -3.40 3.86
C LYS A 100 4.97 -2.37 2.75
N THR A 101 4.36 -1.21 3.07
CA THR A 101 4.32 -0.05 2.17
C THR A 101 5.71 0.51 1.90
N LYS A 102 5.91 1.09 0.73
CA LYS A 102 7.12 1.86 0.39
C LYS A 102 6.86 3.33 0.70
N PHE A 103 7.75 3.96 1.43
CA PHE A 103 7.67 5.40 1.62
C PHE A 103 8.21 6.12 0.39
N LEU A 104 7.48 7.13 -0.04
CA LEU A 104 7.73 7.85 -1.29
C LEU A 104 8.24 9.28 -1.04
N ALA A 105 7.73 9.95 0.00
CA ALA A 105 8.08 11.34 0.29
C ALA A 105 7.85 11.65 1.77
N ARG A 106 8.29 12.84 2.18
CA ARG A 106 8.00 13.44 3.48
C ARG A 106 7.09 14.65 3.28
N ILE A 107 6.15 14.86 4.18
CA ILE A 107 5.23 16.00 4.14
C ILE A 107 5.03 16.59 5.54
N ASN A 108 4.88 17.91 5.63
CA ASN A 108 4.45 18.54 6.88
C ASN A 108 2.92 18.53 6.97
N ASN A 109 2.40 17.96 8.03
CA ASN A 109 0.98 18.03 8.37
C ASN A 109 0.84 18.57 9.79
N ASN A 110 0.28 19.77 9.93
CA ASN A 110 0.06 20.45 11.21
C ASN A 110 1.33 20.55 12.09
N GLY A 111 2.46 20.94 11.51
CA GLY A 111 3.73 21.13 12.21
C GLY A 111 4.51 19.85 12.50
N LYS A 112 4.02 18.69 12.08
CA LYS A 112 4.71 17.41 12.23
C LYS A 112 5.03 16.83 10.86
N VAL A 113 6.22 16.22 10.74
CA VAL A 113 6.64 15.55 9.51
C VAL A 113 6.12 14.12 9.50
N PHE A 114 5.47 13.76 8.41
CA PHE A 114 4.97 12.41 8.11
C PHE A 114 5.63 11.86 6.85
N LEU A 115 5.70 10.53 6.79
CA LEU A 115 6.06 9.78 5.59
C LEU A 115 4.79 9.47 4.80
N VAL A 116 4.84 9.68 3.50
CA VAL A 116 3.77 9.32 2.56
C VAL A 116 4.07 7.93 2.00
N GLY A 117 3.21 6.97 2.31
CA GLY A 117 3.31 5.60 1.80
C GLY A 117 2.72 5.44 0.39
N SER A 118 3.19 4.44 -0.34
CA SER A 118 2.61 4.01 -1.63
C SER A 118 1.15 3.58 -1.51
N ASN A 119 0.72 3.19 -0.30
CA ASN A 119 -0.67 2.88 0.05
C ASN A 119 -1.55 4.11 0.29
N GLY A 120 -1.03 5.32 0.12
CA GLY A 120 -1.75 6.58 0.33
C GLY A 120 -1.97 6.98 1.79
N LYS A 121 -1.32 6.30 2.74
CA LYS A 121 -1.43 6.61 4.17
C LYS A 121 -0.23 7.42 4.65
N LEU A 122 -0.49 8.25 5.67
CA LEU A 122 0.55 8.98 6.37
C LEU A 122 1.03 8.20 7.58
N SER A 123 2.33 7.96 7.66
CA SER A 123 3.01 7.33 8.80
C SER A 123 3.88 8.33 9.54
N LYS A 124 4.01 8.19 10.85
CA LYS A 124 4.94 9.02 11.62
C LYS A 124 6.37 8.83 11.10
N ASN A 125 7.09 9.93 10.96
CA ASN A 125 8.52 9.88 10.60
C ASN A 125 9.34 9.53 11.85
N ASP A 126 10.16 8.50 11.76
CA ASP A 126 11.15 8.08 12.77
C ASP A 126 12.54 8.66 12.51
N PHE A 127 12.65 9.67 11.64
CA PHE A 127 13.88 10.32 11.20
C PHE A 127 14.87 9.43 10.42
N SER A 128 14.54 8.18 10.16
CA SER A 128 15.39 7.24 9.39
C SER A 128 15.34 7.46 7.87
N ASN A 129 14.39 8.27 7.37
CA ASN A 129 14.10 8.43 5.94
C ASN A 129 14.36 9.85 5.42
N ASN A 130 15.46 10.49 5.85
CA ASN A 130 15.81 11.85 5.44
C ASN A 130 16.18 12.02 3.96
N GLU A 131 16.46 10.93 3.26
CA GLU A 131 16.78 10.92 1.83
C GLU A 131 15.56 11.05 0.91
N LEU A 132 14.35 10.83 1.45
CA LEU A 132 13.13 10.97 0.66
C LEU A 132 12.83 12.44 0.37
N PRO A 133 12.30 12.77 -0.81
CA PRO A 133 11.96 14.13 -1.15
C PRO A 133 10.93 14.73 -0.18
N PHE A 134 11.07 16.02 0.11
CA PHE A 134 10.14 16.74 0.96
C PHE A 134 9.11 17.48 0.10
N ILE A 135 7.83 17.33 0.46
CA ILE A 135 6.72 17.99 -0.22
C ILE A 135 6.40 19.32 0.47
N PHE A 136 6.59 20.41 -0.24
CA PHE A 136 6.12 21.74 0.12
C PHE A 136 4.75 22.02 -0.53
N GLY A 137 3.91 22.75 0.19
CA GLY A 137 2.51 22.95 -0.19
C GLY A 137 1.58 21.97 0.49
N LYS A 138 0.32 21.90 0.03
CA LYS A 138 -0.72 21.05 0.62
C LYS A 138 -1.46 20.27 -0.47
N PRO A 139 -0.79 19.36 -1.19
CA PRO A 139 -1.49 18.48 -2.12
C PRO A 139 -2.39 17.50 -1.35
N ASP A 140 -3.47 17.07 -1.99
CA ASP A 140 -4.11 15.83 -1.60
C ASP A 140 -3.15 14.66 -1.84
N ILE A 141 -3.21 13.62 -1.00
CA ILE A 141 -2.31 12.47 -1.13
C ILE A 141 -2.48 11.76 -2.48
N ASN A 142 -3.71 11.70 -3.00
CA ASN A 142 -3.95 11.12 -4.32
C ASN A 142 -3.34 11.97 -5.45
N GLU A 143 -3.34 13.31 -5.31
CA GLU A 143 -2.66 14.20 -6.26
C GLU A 143 -1.16 13.91 -6.29
N PHE A 144 -0.54 13.73 -5.13
CA PHE A 144 0.87 13.33 -5.06
C PHE A 144 1.12 11.93 -5.67
N LEU A 145 0.30 10.93 -5.35
CA LEU A 145 0.46 9.58 -5.91
C LEU A 145 0.31 9.56 -7.43
N ASN A 146 -0.63 10.35 -7.97
CA ASN A 146 -0.78 10.51 -9.42
C ASN A 146 0.45 11.18 -10.03
N PHE A 147 0.98 12.22 -9.41
CA PHE A 147 2.21 12.88 -9.85
C PHE A 147 3.41 11.93 -9.81
N LYS A 148 3.57 11.16 -8.72
CA LYS A 148 4.62 10.14 -8.62
C LYS A 148 4.54 9.10 -9.74
N LYS A 149 3.32 8.67 -10.08
CA LYS A 149 3.09 7.75 -11.20
C LYS A 149 3.53 8.37 -12.54
N ILE A 150 3.29 9.66 -12.74
CA ILE A 150 3.75 10.37 -13.95
C ILE A 150 5.28 10.40 -14.01
N ILE A 151 5.96 10.70 -12.89
CA ILE A 151 7.42 10.65 -12.81
C ILE A 151 7.95 9.26 -13.19
N ASP A 152 7.35 8.19 -12.63
CA ASP A 152 7.76 6.82 -12.93
C ASP A 152 7.56 6.44 -14.40
N GLN A 153 6.50 6.97 -15.04
CA GLN A 153 6.22 6.75 -16.46
C GLN A 153 7.17 7.52 -17.39
N SER A 154 7.64 8.70 -16.98
CA SER A 154 8.60 9.51 -17.74
C SER A 154 10.03 9.00 -17.64
N LYS A 155 10.29 8.00 -16.77
CA LYS A 155 11.62 7.48 -16.45
C LYS A 155 12.55 8.51 -15.80
N PHE A 156 12.01 9.63 -15.31
CA PHE A 156 12.79 10.63 -14.61
C PHE A 156 13.36 10.05 -13.29
N PRO A 157 14.64 10.24 -12.97
CA PRO A 157 15.29 9.64 -11.80
C PRO A 157 14.76 10.24 -10.50
N TYR A 158 13.82 9.55 -9.85
CA TYR A 158 13.17 10.03 -8.63
C TYR A 158 14.13 10.25 -7.46
N ASN A 159 15.20 9.47 -7.39
CA ASN A 159 16.25 9.59 -6.37
C ASN A 159 17.08 10.90 -6.46
N GLU A 160 17.03 11.58 -7.61
CA GLU A 160 17.68 12.89 -7.77
C GLU A 160 16.86 14.04 -7.19
N ILE A 161 15.59 13.81 -6.87
CA ILE A 161 14.68 14.84 -6.36
C ILE A 161 14.89 14.98 -4.85
N THR A 162 15.16 16.22 -4.39
CA THR A 162 15.25 16.56 -2.97
C THR A 162 13.98 17.19 -2.42
N ASN A 163 13.33 18.05 -3.23
CA ASN A 163 12.11 18.74 -2.83
C ASN A 163 11.07 18.75 -3.98
N LEU A 164 9.82 18.74 -3.57
CA LEU A 164 8.65 18.81 -4.45
C LEU A 164 7.82 20.01 -4.00
N TYR A 165 7.55 20.94 -4.90
CA TYR A 165 6.76 22.13 -4.62
C TYR A 165 5.41 22.02 -5.30
N PHE A 166 4.34 21.95 -4.52
CA PHE A 166 2.96 21.93 -4.99
C PHE A 166 2.33 23.32 -4.86
N PHE A 167 1.76 23.81 -5.95
CA PHE A 167 1.13 25.13 -6.00
C PHE A 167 -0.41 25.02 -6.04
N PRO A 168 -1.12 26.08 -5.61
CA PRO A 168 -2.59 26.14 -5.70
C PRO A 168 -3.15 25.91 -7.11
N SER A 169 -2.37 26.24 -8.15
CA SER A 169 -2.68 25.95 -9.55
C SER A 169 -2.55 24.47 -9.91
N LYS A 170 -2.33 23.57 -8.95
CA LYS A 170 -2.05 22.13 -9.14
C LYS A 170 -0.80 21.81 -9.95
N ARG A 171 0.09 22.78 -10.10
CA ARG A 171 1.39 22.61 -10.73
C ARG A 171 2.39 22.07 -9.72
N TRP A 172 3.31 21.25 -10.22
CA TRP A 172 4.46 20.75 -9.48
C TRP A 172 5.75 21.34 -10.04
N ASP A 173 6.63 21.77 -9.15
CA ASP A 173 8.01 22.04 -9.47
C ASP A 173 8.91 21.08 -8.69
N LEU A 174 10.08 20.74 -9.22
CA LEU A 174 11.05 19.83 -8.63
C LEU A 174 12.32 20.58 -8.28
N GLU A 175 12.93 20.23 -7.17
CA GLU A 175 14.30 20.60 -6.87
C GLU A 175 15.17 19.35 -6.82
N LEU A 176 16.28 19.37 -7.53
CA LEU A 176 17.22 18.27 -7.61
C LEU A 176 18.34 18.39 -6.59
N ARG A 177 19.11 17.32 -6.38
CA ARG A 177 20.27 17.28 -5.46
C ARG A 177 21.34 18.32 -5.76
N ASN A 178 21.47 18.77 -7.00
CA ASN A 178 22.37 19.84 -7.43
C ASN A 178 21.77 21.25 -7.30
N ASN A 179 20.67 21.39 -6.55
CA ASN A 179 19.91 22.63 -6.35
C ASN A 179 19.28 23.21 -7.63
N ARG A 180 19.16 22.43 -8.68
CA ARG A 180 18.47 22.85 -9.89
C ARG A 180 16.97 22.74 -9.69
N ILE A 181 16.24 23.78 -10.09
CA ILE A 181 14.76 23.82 -10.03
C ILE A 181 14.20 23.57 -11.41
N ILE A 182 13.29 22.59 -11.51
CA ILE A 182 12.57 22.26 -12.70
C ILE A 182 11.12 22.70 -12.52
N LYS A 183 10.63 23.62 -13.36
CA LYS A 183 9.25 24.08 -13.37
C LYS A 183 8.47 23.30 -14.43
N LEU A 184 7.43 22.56 -13.98
CA LEU A 184 6.65 21.69 -14.86
C LEU A 184 5.33 22.32 -15.27
N SER A 185 4.84 21.94 -16.44
CA SER A 185 3.49 22.27 -16.87
C SER A 185 2.46 21.45 -16.09
N GLN A 186 1.33 22.06 -15.71
CA GLN A 186 0.20 21.34 -15.13
C GLN A 186 -0.45 20.38 -16.14
N ASN A 187 -0.57 20.82 -17.39
CA ASN A 187 -1.33 20.09 -18.43
C ASN A 187 -0.48 19.05 -19.19
N PHE A 188 0.84 19.24 -19.21
CA PHE A 188 1.80 18.44 -20.00
C PHE A 188 2.94 17.94 -19.11
N THR A 189 2.62 17.50 -17.89
CA THR A 189 3.64 17.16 -16.87
C THR A 189 4.57 16.05 -17.36
N LYS A 190 4.03 15.01 -18.00
CA LYS A 190 4.82 13.88 -18.50
C LYS A 190 5.76 14.31 -19.63
N GLU A 191 5.22 15.00 -20.62
CA GLU A 191 5.97 15.51 -21.77
C GLU A 191 7.04 16.52 -21.31
N SER A 192 6.73 17.36 -20.32
CA SER A 192 7.71 18.29 -19.73
C SER A 192 8.85 17.56 -19.05
N LEU A 193 8.58 16.46 -18.31
CA LEU A 193 9.59 15.64 -17.67
C LEU A 193 10.47 14.90 -18.68
N GLU A 194 9.88 14.37 -19.74
CA GLU A 194 10.61 13.69 -20.82
C GLU A 194 11.54 14.67 -21.54
N LEU A 195 11.05 15.86 -21.87
CA LEU A 195 11.84 16.93 -22.51
C LEU A 195 13.00 17.40 -21.59
N VAL A 196 12.73 17.58 -20.30
CA VAL A 196 13.77 17.94 -19.33
C VAL A 196 14.80 16.83 -19.19
N LEU A 197 14.40 15.57 -19.22
CA LEU A 197 15.33 14.44 -19.13
C LEU A 197 16.30 14.42 -20.33
N GLU A 198 15.80 14.63 -21.54
CA GLU A 198 16.64 14.76 -22.74
C GLU A 198 17.63 15.93 -22.60
N PHE A 199 17.14 17.09 -22.13
CA PHE A 199 17.96 18.27 -21.90
C PHE A 199 19.05 18.05 -20.83
N LEU A 200 18.75 17.34 -19.73
CA LEU A 200 19.71 17.09 -18.67
C LEU A 200 20.86 16.15 -19.07
N HIS A 201 20.67 15.38 -20.16
CA HIS A 201 21.74 14.56 -20.75
C HIS A 201 22.73 15.36 -21.58
N ASP A 202 22.37 16.59 -21.97
CA ASP A 202 23.25 17.48 -22.73
C ASP A 202 24.21 18.22 -21.77
N ASN A 203 25.53 18.12 -22.06
CA ASN A 203 26.56 18.66 -21.20
C ASN A 203 26.68 20.18 -21.25
N ASP A 204 26.15 20.84 -22.26
CA ASP A 204 26.31 22.28 -22.51
C ASP A 204 25.48 23.15 -21.54
N PHE A 205 24.57 22.55 -20.75
CA PHE A 205 23.63 23.28 -19.90
C PHE A 205 23.77 22.97 -18.40
N LYS A 206 24.95 22.55 -17.97
CA LYS A 206 25.19 22.11 -16.56
C LYS A 206 25.06 23.23 -15.53
N ASP A 207 25.24 24.48 -15.92
CA ASP A 207 25.35 25.60 -14.99
C ASP A 207 24.01 26.32 -14.72
N ASN A 208 22.96 26.03 -15.52
CA ASN A 208 21.67 26.69 -15.33
C ASN A 208 20.95 26.20 -14.08
N LYS A 209 20.51 27.13 -13.22
CA LYS A 209 19.82 26.83 -11.97
C LYS A 209 18.33 26.53 -12.14
N ILE A 210 17.70 27.15 -13.14
CA ILE A 210 16.26 27.00 -13.37
C ILE A 210 16.03 26.49 -14.78
N VAL A 211 15.30 25.40 -14.89
CA VAL A 211 14.82 24.79 -16.13
C VAL A 211 13.29 24.91 -16.17
N ASP A 212 12.77 25.83 -16.95
CA ASP A 212 11.35 26.09 -17.07
C ASP A 212 10.77 25.36 -18.28
N ALA A 213 10.04 24.27 -18.02
CA ALA A 213 9.38 23.43 -19.01
C ALA A 213 7.84 23.56 -18.98
N ARG A 214 7.32 24.74 -18.58
CA ARG A 214 5.89 25.00 -18.50
C ARG A 214 5.22 25.18 -19.87
N ILE A 215 5.98 25.57 -20.88
CA ILE A 215 5.50 25.75 -22.24
C ILE A 215 5.73 24.45 -23.01
N LYS A 216 4.72 24.00 -23.73
CA LYS A 216 4.79 22.76 -24.50
C LYS A 216 5.93 22.78 -25.51
N ASN A 217 6.77 21.74 -25.51
CA ASN A 217 7.91 21.56 -26.41
C ASN A 217 8.96 22.68 -26.33
N GLN A 218 9.05 23.41 -25.21
CA GLN A 218 10.04 24.46 -25.01
C GLN A 218 10.66 24.38 -23.62
N ILE A 219 11.95 24.66 -23.53
CA ILE A 219 12.66 24.88 -22.30
C ILE A 219 13.19 26.31 -22.27
N ILE A 220 12.95 27.00 -21.17
CA ILE A 220 13.53 28.33 -20.91
C ILE A 220 14.52 28.16 -19.76
N LEU A 221 15.74 28.62 -19.94
CA LEU A 221 16.82 28.57 -18.98
C LEU A 221 16.98 29.92 -18.30
N ASN A 222 17.14 29.87 -16.99
CA ASN A 222 17.50 31.03 -16.19
C ASN A 222 18.64 30.67 -15.22
N ASP A 223 19.51 31.59 -14.99
CA ASP A 223 20.62 31.49 -14.04
C ASP A 223 20.15 31.69 -12.58
#